data_b334cb45730831c75c0ab45c3aed020e
#
_entry.id   b334cb45730831c75c0ab45c3aed020e
#
_cell.length_a   1.000
_cell.length_b   1.000
_cell.length_c   1.000
_cell.angle_alpha   90.00
_cell.angle_beta   90.00
_cell.angle_gamma   90.00
#
_symmetry.space_group_name_H-M   'P 1'
#
loop_
_entity.id
_entity.type
_entity.pdbx_description
1 polymer ?
#
loop_
_entity_poly.entity_id
_entity_poly.type
_entity_poly.pdbx_seq_one_letter_code
_entity_poly.pdbx_strand_id
1 'polypeptide(L)'
;MAAIESTLGALNAYAIATASKRMMGIALGAEDYCANLKAQRTTGDSPNFGMELQFARQCIVTAARAAGIDALDTVFSNLNDMDTFRREVEMIKAMGFDGKSIINPRQIEVVNEVFAPKEKEIEKAKTIIAAIKEAEKRGSGVIAVNGKMVDRPVVIRAQRTIDLAIASGIMTKEDLA
;
A
#
# COMPACT_ATOMS: atom_id res chain seq x y z
N MET A 1 15.06 1.79 -7.70
CA MET A 1 14.44 1.72 -6.37
C MET A 1 15.53 1.98 -5.33
N ALA A 2 15.20 2.65 -4.21
CA ALA A 2 16.13 2.90 -3.10
C ALA A 2 15.60 2.26 -1.82
N ALA A 3 16.50 1.69 -1.00
CA ALA A 3 16.16 1.21 0.34
C ALA A 3 16.46 2.30 1.37
N ILE A 4 15.52 2.53 2.27
CA ILE A 4 15.61 3.46 3.40
C ILE A 4 15.94 2.63 4.65
N GLU A 5 17.17 2.75 5.12
CA GLU A 5 17.74 1.85 6.14
C GLU A 5 18.33 2.62 7.34
N SER A 6 18.03 3.92 7.41
CA SER A 6 18.54 4.76 8.49
C SER A 6 17.53 5.83 8.90
N THR A 7 17.69 6.36 10.10
CA THR A 7 16.89 7.48 10.61
C THR A 7 17.03 8.72 9.72
N LEU A 8 18.25 9.03 9.28
CA LEU A 8 18.48 10.14 8.34
C LEU A 8 17.81 9.89 6.98
N GLY A 9 17.84 8.64 6.49
CA GLY A 9 17.13 8.24 5.28
C GLY A 9 15.63 8.43 5.39
N ALA A 10 15.04 8.03 6.52
CA ALA A 10 13.61 8.23 6.77
C ALA A 10 13.23 9.72 6.78
N LEU A 11 14.02 10.57 7.44
CA LEU A 11 13.79 12.02 7.45
C LEU A 11 13.94 12.66 6.06
N ASN A 12 14.77 12.10 5.18
CA ASN A 12 15.01 12.59 3.83
C ASN A 12 14.30 11.77 2.74
N ALA A 13 13.33 10.94 3.11
CA ALA A 13 12.67 9.99 2.19
C ALA A 13 12.13 10.67 0.91
N TYR A 14 11.56 11.87 1.01
CA TYR A 14 11.08 12.61 -0.15
C TYR A 14 12.21 13.08 -1.08
N ALA A 15 13.30 13.62 -0.53
CA ALA A 15 14.44 14.04 -1.33
C ALA A 15 15.07 12.83 -2.06
N ILE A 16 15.14 11.67 -1.40
CA ILE A 16 15.61 10.42 -2.01
C ILE A 16 14.63 9.96 -3.10
N ALA A 17 13.33 9.97 -2.83
CA ALA A 17 12.29 9.56 -3.77
C ALA A 17 12.28 10.40 -5.06
N THR A 18 12.67 11.66 -4.97
CA THR A 18 12.69 12.62 -6.11
C THR A 18 14.08 12.85 -6.70
N ALA A 19 15.13 12.19 -6.20
CA ALA A 19 16.52 12.39 -6.63
C ALA A 19 16.79 12.05 -8.10
N SER A 20 15.93 11.24 -8.73
CA SER A 20 16.08 10.85 -10.13
C SER A 20 14.73 10.54 -10.77
N LYS A 21 14.55 10.93 -12.04
CA LYS A 21 13.39 10.51 -12.86
C LYS A 21 13.31 9.00 -13.11
N ARG A 22 14.40 8.25 -12.85
CA ARG A 22 14.44 6.79 -12.94
C ARG A 22 13.99 6.10 -11.64
N MET A 23 13.64 6.88 -10.60
CA MET A 23 13.15 6.30 -9.35
C MET A 23 11.75 5.74 -9.57
N MET A 24 11.57 4.46 -9.30
CA MET A 24 10.30 3.73 -9.46
C MET A 24 9.64 3.45 -8.11
N GLY A 25 10.43 3.42 -7.03
CA GLY A 25 9.94 3.11 -5.70
C GLY A 25 11.00 3.28 -4.63
N ILE A 26 10.55 3.36 -3.39
CA ILE A 26 11.37 3.31 -2.18
C ILE A 26 10.88 2.19 -1.27
N ALA A 27 11.80 1.56 -0.56
CA ALA A 27 11.53 0.44 0.33
C ALA A 27 12.09 0.67 1.72
N LEU A 28 11.48 0.08 2.74
CA LEU A 28 12.01 0.07 4.10
C LEU A 28 12.97 -1.13 4.28
N GLY A 29 14.19 -0.86 4.75
CA GLY A 29 15.11 -1.87 5.28
C GLY A 29 15.10 -1.81 6.81
N ALA A 30 14.22 -2.58 7.44
CA ALA A 30 13.87 -2.40 8.85
C ALA A 30 14.96 -2.83 9.81
N GLU A 31 15.76 -3.85 9.49
CA GLU A 31 16.79 -4.34 10.40
C GLU A 31 17.87 -3.27 10.62
N ASP A 32 18.42 -2.72 9.53
CA ASP A 32 19.42 -1.65 9.59
C ASP A 32 18.82 -0.35 10.14
N TYR A 33 17.54 -0.04 9.79
CA TYR A 33 16.84 1.09 10.37
C TYR A 33 16.71 0.98 11.89
N CYS A 34 16.29 -0.18 12.43
CA CYS A 34 16.17 -0.40 13.87
C CYS A 34 17.52 -0.36 14.57
N ALA A 35 18.57 -0.94 13.97
CA ALA A 35 19.92 -0.86 14.50
C ALA A 35 20.40 0.60 14.58
N ASN A 36 20.18 1.40 13.53
CA ASN A 36 20.51 2.82 13.50
C ASN A 36 19.69 3.64 14.50
N LEU A 37 18.40 3.31 14.69
CA LEU A 37 17.49 3.92 15.67
C LEU A 37 17.82 3.50 17.11
N LYS A 38 18.64 2.44 17.31
CA LYS A 38 18.89 1.76 18.59
C LYS A 38 17.62 1.15 19.21
N ALA A 39 16.69 0.73 18.36
CA ALA A 39 15.46 0.04 18.74
C ALA A 39 15.61 -1.47 18.51
N GLN A 40 14.79 -2.24 19.23
CA GLN A 40 14.66 -3.68 19.00
C GLN A 40 13.43 -3.94 18.11
N ARG A 41 13.56 -4.92 17.21
CA ARG A 41 12.41 -5.43 16.47
C ARG A 41 11.43 -6.12 17.42
N THR A 42 10.19 -5.71 17.38
CA THR A 42 9.13 -6.37 18.16
C THR A 42 8.62 -7.63 17.45
N THR A 43 8.27 -8.65 18.24
CA THR A 43 7.69 -9.91 17.74
C THR A 43 6.16 -9.85 17.71
N GLY A 44 5.53 -10.80 17.04
CA GLY A 44 4.07 -10.88 16.88
C GLY A 44 3.27 -10.94 18.17
N ASP A 45 3.88 -11.42 19.26
CA ASP A 45 3.25 -11.49 20.58
C ASP A 45 3.30 -10.15 21.35
N SER A 46 4.08 -9.20 20.86
CA SER A 46 4.19 -7.90 21.50
C SER A 46 2.92 -7.08 21.29
N PRO A 47 2.35 -6.45 22.33
CA PRO A 47 1.26 -5.49 22.17
C PRO A 47 1.67 -4.26 21.35
N ASN A 48 2.97 -4.02 21.24
CA ASN A 48 3.56 -2.91 20.48
C ASN A 48 4.15 -3.38 19.13
N PHE A 49 3.68 -4.50 18.58
CA PHE A 49 4.18 -5.07 17.35
C PHE A 49 4.26 -4.03 16.21
N GLY A 50 5.46 -3.84 15.67
CA GLY A 50 5.74 -2.95 14.56
C GLY A 50 5.76 -1.45 14.89
N MET A 51 5.57 -1.06 16.15
CA MET A 51 5.57 0.36 16.55
C MET A 51 6.91 1.05 16.32
N GLU A 52 8.01 0.33 16.44
CA GLU A 52 9.37 0.84 16.17
C GLU A 52 9.56 1.26 14.71
N LEU A 53 8.75 0.72 13.80
CA LEU A 53 8.78 1.03 12.37
C LEU A 53 7.75 2.07 11.93
N GLN A 54 6.79 2.41 12.80
CA GLN A 54 5.63 3.23 12.45
C GLN A 54 6.02 4.54 11.77
N PHE A 55 6.97 5.26 12.35
CA PHE A 55 7.43 6.54 11.82
C PHE A 55 8.08 6.37 10.44
N ALA A 56 9.01 5.42 10.29
CA ALA A 56 9.67 5.18 9.02
C ALA A 56 8.69 4.74 7.92
N ARG A 57 7.75 3.86 8.25
CA ARG A 57 6.67 3.43 7.35
C ARG A 57 5.85 4.61 6.84
N GLN A 58 5.45 5.51 7.74
CA GLN A 58 4.68 6.71 7.36
C GLN A 58 5.51 7.67 6.50
N CYS A 59 6.78 7.90 6.82
CA CYS A 59 7.67 8.72 6.00
C CYS A 59 7.80 8.16 4.58
N ILE A 60 8.01 6.84 4.44
CA ILE A 60 8.18 6.17 3.14
C ILE A 60 6.90 6.26 2.31
N VAL A 61 5.75 5.89 2.85
CA VAL A 61 4.48 5.96 2.12
C VAL A 61 4.17 7.40 1.70
N THR A 62 4.33 8.37 2.61
CA THR A 62 4.06 9.78 2.31
C THR A 62 5.00 10.31 1.22
N ALA A 63 6.29 10.01 1.32
CA ALA A 63 7.30 10.42 0.34
C ALA A 63 7.04 9.80 -1.04
N ALA A 64 6.73 8.49 -1.09
CA ALA A 64 6.42 7.78 -2.32
C ALA A 64 5.18 8.36 -3.00
N ARG A 65 4.11 8.62 -2.25
CA ARG A 65 2.88 9.25 -2.80
C ARG A 65 3.12 10.66 -3.31
N ALA A 66 3.89 11.47 -2.58
CA ALA A 66 4.25 12.82 -3.01
C ALA A 66 5.14 12.82 -4.26
N ALA A 67 5.97 11.81 -4.43
CA ALA A 67 6.84 11.63 -5.60
C ALA A 67 6.17 10.88 -6.77
N GLY A 68 4.98 10.29 -6.58
CA GLY A 68 4.27 9.49 -7.60
C GLY A 68 4.94 8.15 -7.91
N ILE A 69 5.59 7.51 -6.93
CA ILE A 69 6.30 6.23 -7.05
C ILE A 69 5.78 5.20 -6.05
N ASP A 70 6.24 3.95 -6.16
CA ASP A 70 5.80 2.86 -5.29
C ASP A 70 6.49 2.88 -3.92
N ALA A 71 5.74 2.45 -2.90
CA ALA A 71 6.21 2.21 -1.54
C ALA A 71 6.19 0.72 -1.23
N LEU A 72 7.34 0.17 -0.85
CA LEU A 72 7.45 -1.24 -0.44
C LEU A 72 7.85 -1.34 1.03
N ASP A 73 7.16 -2.21 1.77
CA ASP A 73 7.53 -2.48 3.16
C ASP A 73 8.68 -3.48 3.25
N THR A 74 9.24 -3.59 4.44
CA THR A 74 10.37 -4.44 4.78
C THR A 74 10.05 -5.93 4.74
N VAL A 75 11.08 -6.77 4.86
CA VAL A 75 10.96 -8.22 5.01
C VAL A 75 10.41 -8.60 6.39
N PHE A 76 9.84 -9.82 6.46
CA PHE A 76 9.47 -10.49 7.70
C PHE A 76 10.31 -11.75 7.83
N SER A 77 11.17 -11.81 8.84
CA SER A 77 12.23 -12.84 8.95
C SER A 77 11.79 -14.12 9.63
N ASN A 78 10.72 -14.10 10.47
CA ASN A 78 10.24 -15.30 11.14
C ASN A 78 9.34 -16.16 10.25
N LEU A 79 9.94 -17.08 9.49
CA LEU A 79 9.22 -17.94 8.55
C LEU A 79 8.29 -18.98 9.22
N ASN A 80 8.34 -19.12 10.54
CA ASN A 80 7.50 -20.05 11.28
C ASN A 80 6.22 -19.39 11.83
N ASP A 81 6.08 -18.06 11.69
CA ASP A 81 4.94 -17.28 12.18
C ASP A 81 4.22 -16.59 11.01
N MET A 82 3.53 -17.40 10.22
CA MET A 82 2.80 -16.92 9.05
C MET A 82 1.54 -16.11 9.42
N ASP A 83 0.99 -16.31 10.60
CA ASP A 83 -0.18 -15.55 11.08
C ASP A 83 0.21 -14.09 11.38
N THR A 84 1.33 -13.90 12.08
CA THR A 84 1.89 -12.54 12.28
C THR A 84 2.32 -11.91 10.96
N PHE A 85 2.91 -12.68 10.05
CA PHE A 85 3.24 -12.20 8.71
C PHE A 85 2.00 -11.67 7.99
N ARG A 86 0.90 -12.41 7.97
CA ARG A 86 -0.38 -11.99 7.38
C ARG A 86 -0.89 -10.68 8.00
N ARG A 87 -0.90 -10.60 9.33
CA ARG A 87 -1.32 -9.37 10.04
C ARG A 87 -0.46 -8.16 9.67
N GLU A 88 0.85 -8.36 9.51
CA GLU A 88 1.75 -7.30 9.07
C GLU A 88 1.44 -6.87 7.63
N VAL A 89 1.20 -7.81 6.71
CA VAL A 89 0.82 -7.50 5.32
C VAL A 89 -0.50 -6.72 5.27
N GLU A 90 -1.51 -7.13 6.06
CA GLU A 90 -2.79 -6.41 6.17
C GLU A 90 -2.61 -4.98 6.71
N MET A 91 -1.78 -4.84 7.74
CA MET A 91 -1.46 -3.53 8.33
C MET A 91 -0.80 -2.61 7.31
N ILE A 92 0.21 -3.06 6.59
CA ILE A 92 0.93 -2.20 5.64
C ILE A 92 0.09 -1.89 4.40
N LYS A 93 -0.76 -2.81 3.95
CA LYS A 93 -1.78 -2.52 2.93
C LYS A 93 -2.70 -1.39 3.39
N ALA A 94 -3.19 -1.44 4.63
CA ALA A 94 -4.04 -0.40 5.21
C ALA A 94 -3.31 0.95 5.35
N MET A 95 -2.00 0.95 5.57
CA MET A 95 -1.15 2.14 5.59
C MET A 95 -0.93 2.75 4.20
N GLY A 96 -1.21 2.01 3.12
CA GLY A 96 -1.09 2.51 1.75
C GLY A 96 0.18 2.06 1.02
N PHE A 97 0.89 1.05 1.49
CA PHE A 97 1.97 0.44 0.72
C PHE A 97 1.45 -0.24 -0.55
N ASP A 98 2.32 -0.39 -1.55
CA ASP A 98 2.03 -1.07 -2.82
C ASP A 98 2.45 -2.54 -2.79
N GLY A 99 3.34 -2.90 -1.87
CA GLY A 99 3.82 -4.26 -1.70
C GLY A 99 4.73 -4.42 -0.49
N LYS A 100 5.30 -5.61 -0.38
CA LYS A 100 6.18 -6.00 0.71
C LYS A 100 7.35 -6.82 0.18
N SER A 101 8.55 -6.51 0.67
CA SER A 101 9.72 -7.36 0.43
C SER A 101 9.55 -8.71 1.12
N ILE A 102 9.95 -9.77 0.46
CA ILE A 102 9.87 -11.15 0.96
C ILE A 102 11.22 -11.83 0.86
N ILE A 103 11.47 -12.82 1.73
CA ILE A 103 12.71 -13.60 1.77
C ILE A 103 12.49 -15.09 1.50
N ASN A 104 11.24 -15.52 1.35
CA ASN A 104 10.91 -16.91 1.12
C ASN A 104 9.70 -17.05 0.18
N PRO A 105 9.73 -18.01 -0.77
CA PRO A 105 8.61 -18.24 -1.69
C PRO A 105 7.26 -18.50 -1.01
N ARG A 106 7.23 -19.10 0.18
CA ARG A 106 5.97 -19.32 0.95
C ARG A 106 5.23 -18.02 1.28
N GLN A 107 5.94 -16.89 1.29
CA GLN A 107 5.35 -15.58 1.58
C GLN A 107 4.62 -14.98 0.38
N ILE A 108 4.88 -15.44 -0.85
CA ILE A 108 4.31 -14.90 -2.08
C ILE A 108 2.78 -15.00 -2.06
N GLU A 109 2.26 -16.18 -1.76
CA GLU A 109 0.82 -16.44 -1.77
C GLU A 109 0.08 -15.51 -0.81
N VAL A 110 0.58 -15.37 0.42
CA VAL A 110 -0.02 -14.51 1.45
C VAL A 110 -0.02 -13.05 1.03
N VAL A 111 1.09 -12.55 0.47
CA VAL A 111 1.16 -11.15 0.00
C VAL A 111 0.17 -10.93 -1.14
N ASN A 112 0.17 -11.81 -2.13
CA ASN A 112 -0.72 -11.68 -3.27
C ASN A 112 -2.20 -11.75 -2.85
N GLU A 113 -2.57 -12.69 -1.99
CA GLU A 113 -3.94 -12.82 -1.46
C GLU A 113 -4.39 -11.57 -0.71
N VAL A 114 -3.53 -11.05 0.18
CA VAL A 114 -3.88 -9.87 0.99
C VAL A 114 -3.98 -8.62 0.11
N PHE A 115 -3.07 -8.40 -0.81
CA PHE A 115 -3.09 -7.21 -1.68
C PHE A 115 -4.19 -7.26 -2.73
N ALA A 116 -4.61 -8.45 -3.17
CA ALA A 116 -5.70 -8.61 -4.11
C ALA A 116 -7.02 -8.04 -3.55
N PRO A 117 -7.78 -7.26 -4.33
CA PRO A 117 -9.10 -6.81 -3.91
C PRO A 117 -10.10 -7.96 -3.87
N LYS A 118 -10.99 -7.94 -2.88
CA LYS A 118 -12.09 -8.90 -2.79
C LYS A 118 -13.19 -8.56 -3.80
N GLU A 119 -13.94 -9.56 -4.26
CA GLU A 119 -15.02 -9.39 -5.22
C GLU A 119 -16.00 -8.27 -4.83
N LYS A 120 -16.43 -8.23 -3.56
CA LYS A 120 -17.31 -7.17 -3.03
C LYS A 120 -16.70 -5.77 -3.14
N GLU A 121 -15.38 -5.64 -3.02
CA GLU A 121 -14.68 -4.36 -3.16
C GLU A 121 -14.65 -3.93 -4.62
N ILE A 122 -14.43 -4.89 -5.53
CA ILE A 122 -14.43 -4.66 -6.98
C ILE A 122 -15.81 -4.21 -7.44
N GLU A 123 -16.89 -4.92 -7.09
CA GLU A 123 -18.25 -4.57 -7.48
C GLU A 123 -18.68 -3.19 -6.95
N LYS A 124 -18.31 -2.88 -5.70
CA LYS A 124 -18.52 -1.54 -5.14
C LYS A 124 -17.74 -0.48 -5.91
N ALA A 125 -16.49 -0.75 -6.27
CA ALA A 125 -15.67 0.17 -7.04
C ALA A 125 -16.23 0.40 -8.43
N LYS A 126 -16.66 -0.64 -9.15
CA LYS A 126 -17.35 -0.53 -10.44
C LYS A 126 -18.58 0.35 -10.35
N THR A 127 -19.44 0.14 -9.34
CA THR A 127 -20.64 0.95 -9.11
C THR A 127 -20.29 2.44 -8.94
N ILE A 128 -19.25 2.75 -8.16
CA ILE A 128 -18.81 4.13 -7.93
C ILE A 128 -18.28 4.76 -9.22
N ILE A 129 -17.43 4.05 -9.96
CA ILE A 129 -16.84 4.54 -11.22
C ILE A 129 -17.92 4.76 -12.29
N ALA A 130 -18.89 3.85 -12.42
CA ALA A 130 -19.99 4.02 -13.36
C ALA A 130 -20.84 5.24 -13.00
N ALA A 131 -21.18 5.42 -11.72
CA ALA A 131 -22.01 6.50 -11.25
C ALA A 131 -21.34 7.88 -11.43
N ILE A 132 -20.02 8.00 -11.19
CA ILE A 132 -19.31 9.27 -11.39
C ILE A 132 -19.18 9.62 -12.89
N LYS A 133 -18.89 8.64 -13.76
CA LYS A 133 -18.88 8.84 -15.22
C LYS A 133 -20.21 9.39 -15.73
N GLU A 134 -21.34 8.89 -15.19
CA GLU A 134 -22.68 9.37 -15.57
C GLU A 134 -22.97 10.77 -15.03
N ALA A 135 -22.48 11.10 -13.82
CA ALA A 135 -22.63 12.42 -13.25
C ALA A 135 -21.80 13.48 -14.00
N GLU A 136 -20.59 13.15 -14.40
CA GLU A 136 -19.71 14.02 -15.18
C GLU A 136 -20.35 14.40 -16.53
N LYS A 137 -21.04 13.45 -17.20
CA LYS A 137 -21.82 13.74 -18.43
C LYS A 137 -22.92 14.77 -18.19
N ARG A 138 -23.43 14.89 -16.95
CA ARG A 138 -24.44 15.87 -16.54
C ARG A 138 -23.85 17.15 -15.94
N GLY A 139 -22.52 17.30 -15.92
CA GLY A 139 -21.81 18.44 -15.36
C GLY A 139 -21.76 18.48 -13.83
N SER A 140 -21.98 17.35 -13.16
CA SER A 140 -21.88 17.21 -11.70
C SER A 140 -20.64 16.46 -11.29
N GLY A 141 -19.86 16.99 -10.33
CA GLY A 141 -18.69 16.33 -9.74
C GLY A 141 -18.98 15.58 -8.42
N VAL A 142 -20.24 15.59 -7.98
CA VAL A 142 -20.67 14.95 -6.72
C VAL A 142 -21.93 14.14 -6.97
N ILE A 143 -21.99 12.94 -6.45
CA ILE A 143 -23.14 12.04 -6.56
C ILE A 143 -23.49 11.38 -5.23
N ALA A 144 -24.68 10.82 -5.12
CA ALA A 144 -25.06 9.92 -4.05
C ALA A 144 -25.18 8.48 -4.59
N VAL A 145 -24.46 7.55 -3.99
CA VAL A 145 -24.57 6.12 -4.28
C VAL A 145 -24.99 5.42 -3.00
N ASN A 146 -26.12 4.73 -3.05
CA ASN A 146 -26.72 4.05 -1.88
C ASN A 146 -26.86 4.99 -0.66
N GLY A 147 -27.30 6.23 -0.88
CA GLY A 147 -27.50 7.24 0.17
C GLY A 147 -26.23 7.85 0.77
N LYS A 148 -25.06 7.51 0.24
CA LYS A 148 -23.77 8.08 0.68
C LYS A 148 -23.23 9.00 -0.39
N MET A 149 -22.73 10.16 0.07
CA MET A 149 -22.02 11.10 -0.81
C MET A 149 -20.75 10.45 -1.37
N VAL A 150 -20.57 10.55 -2.67
CA VAL A 150 -19.35 10.13 -3.39
C VAL A 150 -18.70 11.38 -3.94
N ASP A 151 -17.57 11.70 -3.36
CA ASP A 151 -16.69 12.79 -3.77
C ASP A 151 -15.39 12.25 -4.40
N ARG A 152 -14.53 13.17 -4.83
CA ARG A 152 -13.26 12.80 -5.49
C ARG A 152 -12.39 11.81 -4.70
N PRO A 153 -12.20 11.90 -3.37
CA PRO A 153 -11.45 10.90 -2.59
C PRO A 153 -12.04 9.48 -2.67
N VAL A 154 -13.36 9.37 -2.71
CA VAL A 154 -14.05 8.06 -2.85
C VAL A 154 -13.79 7.47 -4.23
N VAL A 155 -13.83 8.31 -5.28
CA VAL A 155 -13.56 7.89 -6.67
C VAL A 155 -12.11 7.43 -6.82
N ILE A 156 -11.15 8.16 -6.26
CA ILE A 156 -9.72 7.78 -6.30
C ILE A 156 -9.50 6.41 -5.64
N ARG A 157 -10.14 6.15 -4.49
CA ARG A 157 -10.05 4.82 -3.84
C ARG A 157 -10.70 3.72 -4.68
N ALA A 158 -11.84 4.00 -5.30
CA ALA A 158 -12.48 3.04 -6.19
C ALA A 158 -11.61 2.74 -7.41
N GLN A 159 -11.02 3.74 -8.04
CA GLN A 159 -10.09 3.54 -9.16
C GLN A 159 -8.89 2.68 -8.74
N ARG A 160 -8.28 2.96 -7.58
CA ARG A 160 -7.18 2.12 -7.06
C ARG A 160 -7.60 0.66 -6.88
N THR A 161 -8.81 0.39 -6.39
CA THR A 161 -9.33 -0.99 -6.27
C THR A 161 -9.39 -1.68 -7.64
N ILE A 162 -9.88 -0.99 -8.66
CA ILE A 162 -9.91 -1.50 -10.04
C ILE A 162 -8.50 -1.76 -10.58
N ASP A 163 -7.59 -0.80 -10.40
CA ASP A 163 -6.21 -0.93 -10.87
C ASP A 163 -5.50 -2.14 -10.23
N LEU A 164 -5.72 -2.36 -8.92
CA LEU A 164 -5.21 -3.54 -8.21
C LEU A 164 -5.85 -4.85 -8.71
N ALA A 165 -7.15 -4.87 -9.01
CA ALA A 165 -7.83 -6.05 -9.55
C ALA A 165 -7.27 -6.44 -10.93
N ILE A 166 -6.98 -5.45 -11.77
CA ILE A 166 -6.34 -5.67 -13.08
C ILE A 166 -4.90 -6.17 -12.90
N ALA A 167 -4.12 -5.51 -12.03
CA ALA A 167 -2.74 -5.90 -11.77
C ALA A 167 -2.61 -7.32 -11.18
N SER A 168 -3.62 -7.74 -10.38
CA SER A 168 -3.70 -9.10 -9.81
C SER A 168 -4.26 -10.14 -10.78
N GLY A 169 -4.64 -9.76 -12.01
CA GLY A 169 -5.22 -10.67 -13.00
C GLY A 169 -6.64 -11.16 -12.69
N ILE A 170 -7.32 -10.53 -11.71
CA ILE A 170 -8.70 -10.88 -11.32
C ILE A 170 -9.71 -10.35 -12.36
N MET A 171 -9.39 -9.25 -13.02
CA MET A 171 -10.19 -8.66 -14.07
C MET A 171 -9.31 -8.06 -15.17
N THR A 172 -9.91 -7.77 -16.30
CA THR A 172 -9.28 -7.08 -17.43
C THR A 172 -9.84 -5.67 -17.60
N LYS A 173 -9.24 -4.87 -18.46
CA LYS A 173 -9.79 -3.54 -18.80
C LYS A 173 -11.13 -3.63 -19.55
N GLU A 174 -11.36 -4.73 -20.23
CA GLU A 174 -12.58 -5.02 -21.00
C GLU A 174 -13.79 -5.23 -20.06
N ASP A 175 -13.55 -5.71 -18.83
CA ASP A 175 -14.60 -5.90 -17.81
C ASP A 175 -15.14 -4.57 -17.23
N LEU A 176 -14.60 -3.43 -17.67
CA LEU A 176 -15.04 -2.06 -17.29
C LEU A 176 -15.86 -1.38 -18.39
N ALA A 177 -16.00 -2.02 -19.55
CA ALA A 177 -16.79 -1.50 -20.67
C ALA A 177 -18.29 -1.79 -20.45
#